data_e5ee0ab4e8ee845905ce13520ee49e2c
#
_entry.id   e5ee0ab4e8ee845905ce13520ee49e2c
#
_cell.length_a   1.000
_cell.length_b   1.000
_cell.length_c   1.000
_cell.angle_alpha   90.00
_cell.angle_beta   90.00
_cell.angle_gamma   90.00
#
_symmetry.space_group_name_H-M   'P 1'
#
loop_
_entity.id
_entity.type
_entity.pdbx_description
1 polymer ?
#
loop_
_entity_poly.entity_id
_entity_poly.type
_entity_poly.pdbx_seq_one_letter_code
_entity_poly.pdbx_strand_id
1 'polypeptide(L)'
;MIELILYSAFILLLVRHRFFWVARHRKLSSKDSPLIMAHRGLKTNSPENTISSYKEAIAAGFGALELDILQTKDGELICSHNFDLERESNGVGWAQHSDYNKLKDIQMGVYTHPRNTQTIARLEDVLNEIPKNIFLNIEIKTHSLFDLS
;
A
#
# COMPACT_ATOMS: atom_id res chain seq x y z
N MET A 1 30.23 29.33 17.27
CA MET A 1 29.10 29.63 18.17
C MET A 1 27.75 29.23 17.54
N ILE A 2 27.43 29.63 16.32
CA ILE A 2 26.19 29.26 15.61
C ILE A 2 26.08 27.76 15.41
N GLU A 3 27.15 27.10 14.97
CA GLU A 3 27.15 25.64 14.75
C GLU A 3 26.83 24.84 16.04
N LEU A 4 27.42 25.27 17.16
CA LEU A 4 27.18 24.63 18.46
C LEU A 4 25.69 24.74 18.86
N ILE A 5 25.07 25.89 18.60
CA ILE A 5 23.64 26.10 18.84
C ILE A 5 22.79 25.20 17.96
N LEU A 6 23.14 25.07 16.66
CA LEU A 6 22.43 24.20 15.72
C LEU A 6 22.53 22.71 16.10
N TYR A 7 23.73 22.26 16.51
CA TYR A 7 23.92 20.89 17.01
C TYR A 7 23.11 20.62 18.27
N SER A 8 23.12 21.56 19.22
CA SER A 8 22.35 21.42 20.45
C SER A 8 20.85 21.37 20.19
N ALA A 9 20.34 22.22 19.32
CA ALA A 9 18.93 22.23 18.90
C ALA A 9 18.55 20.91 18.20
N PHE A 10 19.41 20.40 17.32
CA PHE A 10 19.18 19.12 16.64
C PHE A 10 19.13 17.94 17.63
N ILE A 11 20.07 17.88 18.57
CA ILE A 11 20.08 16.86 19.61
C ILE A 11 18.82 16.94 20.47
N LEU A 12 18.38 18.13 20.85
CA LEU A 12 17.15 18.33 21.62
C LEU A 12 15.91 17.86 20.85
N LEU A 13 15.84 18.11 19.53
CA LEU A 13 14.77 17.62 18.67
C LEU A 13 14.76 16.08 18.58
N LEU A 14 15.94 15.46 18.47
CA LEU A 14 16.05 14.00 18.46
C LEU A 14 15.62 13.39 19.78
N VAL A 15 16.08 13.94 20.92
CA VAL A 15 15.67 13.48 22.25
C VAL A 15 14.17 13.65 22.44
N ARG A 16 13.62 14.81 22.07
CA ARG A 16 12.19 15.05 22.14
C ARG A 16 11.42 14.03 21.29
N HIS A 17 11.87 13.78 20.06
CA HIS A 17 11.22 12.82 19.16
C HIS A 17 11.29 11.41 19.74
N ARG A 18 12.44 10.99 20.26
CA ARG A 18 12.66 9.62 20.76
C ARG A 18 11.95 9.32 22.07
N PHE A 19 11.86 10.29 23.00
CA PHE A 19 11.38 10.05 24.36
C PHE A 19 10.04 10.71 24.69
N PHE A 20 9.68 11.78 23.99
CA PHE A 20 8.47 12.54 24.26
C PHE A 20 7.47 12.55 23.09
N TRP A 21 7.73 11.76 22.03
CA TRP A 21 6.77 11.59 20.97
C TRP A 21 5.63 10.70 21.46
N VAL A 22 4.43 11.27 21.52
CA VAL A 22 3.21 10.52 21.83
C VAL A 22 2.37 10.48 20.57
N ALA A 23 2.01 9.26 20.15
CA ALA A 23 1.07 9.09 19.04
C ALA A 23 -0.24 9.82 19.37
N ARG A 24 -0.65 10.74 18.50
CA ARG A 24 -1.99 11.34 18.61
C ARG A 24 -2.99 10.25 18.24
N HIS A 25 -3.64 9.68 19.25
CA HIS A 25 -4.80 8.85 19.02
C HIS A 25 -5.89 9.71 18.36
N ARG A 26 -6.05 9.57 17.06
CA ARG A 26 -7.27 10.03 16.41
C ARG A 26 -8.36 9.14 17.01
N LYS A 27 -9.27 9.73 17.77
CA LYS A 27 -10.50 9.03 18.16
C LYS A 27 -11.20 8.68 16.84
N LEU A 28 -11.04 7.43 16.41
CA LEU A 28 -11.94 6.87 15.42
C LEU A 28 -13.30 6.90 16.12
N SER A 29 -14.15 7.84 15.71
CA SER A 29 -15.53 7.87 16.13
C SER A 29 -16.25 6.73 15.42
N SER A 30 -15.97 5.51 15.84
CA SER A 30 -16.79 4.39 15.51
C SER A 30 -17.78 4.25 16.66
N LYS A 31 -19.01 4.51 16.39
CA LYS A 31 -20.13 4.04 17.19
C LYS A 31 -19.94 2.53 17.38
N ASP A 32 -19.52 2.11 18.56
CA ASP A 32 -19.63 0.78 19.21
C ASP A 32 -19.55 -0.52 18.39
N SER A 33 -19.18 -0.48 17.13
CA SER A 33 -19.04 -1.68 16.29
C SER A 33 -17.60 -1.82 15.80
N PRO A 34 -17.01 -3.02 15.84
CA PRO A 34 -15.70 -3.27 15.30
C PRO A 34 -15.69 -2.97 13.78
N LEU A 35 -14.69 -2.24 13.32
CA LEU A 35 -14.47 -2.01 11.90
C LEU A 35 -13.87 -3.26 11.27
N ILE A 36 -14.65 -3.94 10.44
CA ILE A 36 -14.17 -5.09 9.66
C ILE A 36 -13.54 -4.55 8.37
N MET A 37 -12.33 -4.96 8.11
CA MET A 37 -11.51 -4.52 6.98
C MET A 37 -11.27 -5.67 6.02
N ALA A 38 -11.47 -5.44 4.73
CA ALA A 38 -11.14 -6.42 3.70
C ALA A 38 -9.63 -6.38 3.40
N HIS A 39 -8.91 -7.44 3.78
CA HIS A 39 -7.48 -7.59 3.58
C HIS A 39 -7.17 -7.84 2.10
N ARG A 40 -6.54 -6.87 1.45
CA ARG A 40 -6.24 -6.83 0.00
C ARG A 40 -7.48 -6.89 -0.89
N GLY A 41 -8.61 -6.41 -0.37
CA GLY A 41 -9.91 -6.53 -1.03
C GLY A 41 -10.60 -7.87 -0.80
N LEU A 42 -11.66 -8.16 -1.57
CA LEU A 42 -12.39 -9.43 -1.53
C LEU A 42 -11.90 -10.33 -2.68
N LYS A 43 -11.36 -11.49 -2.32
CA LYS A 43 -10.67 -12.41 -3.25
C LYS A 43 -11.58 -13.53 -3.75
N THR A 44 -12.87 -13.28 -3.89
CA THR A 44 -13.81 -14.30 -4.32
C THR A 44 -13.81 -14.50 -5.83
N ASN A 45 -13.83 -13.40 -6.57
CA ASN A 45 -13.88 -13.43 -8.03
C ASN A 45 -12.69 -12.71 -8.69
N SER A 46 -11.97 -11.88 -7.95
CA SER A 46 -10.86 -11.09 -8.44
C SER A 46 -9.59 -11.33 -7.64
N PRO A 47 -8.40 -11.21 -8.25
CA PRO A 47 -7.13 -11.31 -7.54
C PRO A 47 -6.97 -10.19 -6.52
N GLU A 48 -6.24 -10.46 -5.44
CA GLU A 48 -5.95 -9.49 -4.39
C GLU A 48 -5.18 -8.27 -4.90
N ASN A 49 -5.24 -7.18 -4.14
CA ASN A 49 -4.57 -5.91 -4.46
C ASN A 49 -4.93 -5.34 -5.84
N THR A 50 -6.16 -5.55 -6.29
CA THR A 50 -6.68 -5.02 -7.55
C THR A 50 -7.90 -4.11 -7.33
N ILE A 51 -8.15 -3.19 -8.25
CA ILE A 51 -9.34 -2.32 -8.20
C ILE A 51 -10.62 -3.15 -8.15
N SER A 52 -10.64 -4.28 -8.85
CA SER A 52 -11.79 -5.19 -8.89
C SER A 52 -12.07 -5.79 -7.52
N SER A 53 -11.05 -6.32 -6.82
CA SER A 53 -11.21 -6.89 -5.47
C SER A 53 -11.66 -5.87 -4.43
N TYR A 54 -11.22 -4.61 -4.57
CA TYR A 54 -11.67 -3.53 -3.70
C TYR A 54 -13.13 -3.16 -3.95
N LYS A 55 -13.54 -3.07 -5.22
CA LYS A 55 -14.95 -2.84 -5.57
C LYS A 55 -15.86 -3.96 -5.11
N GLU A 56 -15.43 -5.22 -5.22
CA GLU A 56 -16.15 -6.36 -4.69
C GLU A 56 -16.32 -6.29 -3.17
N ALA A 57 -15.27 -5.91 -2.43
CA ALA A 57 -15.36 -5.74 -0.99
C ALA A 57 -16.36 -4.63 -0.61
N ILE A 58 -16.33 -3.50 -1.30
CA ILE A 58 -17.26 -2.38 -1.07
C ILE A 58 -18.70 -2.83 -1.37
N ALA A 59 -18.92 -3.51 -2.48
CA ALA A 59 -20.24 -4.05 -2.86
C ALA A 59 -20.76 -5.08 -1.85
N ALA A 60 -19.88 -5.82 -1.19
CA ALA A 60 -20.20 -6.74 -0.10
C ALA A 60 -20.45 -6.05 1.25
N GLY A 61 -20.34 -4.70 1.32
CA GLY A 61 -20.65 -3.91 2.51
C GLY A 61 -19.46 -3.64 3.43
N PHE A 62 -18.22 -3.92 3.02
CA PHE A 62 -17.05 -3.55 3.80
C PHE A 62 -16.87 -2.02 3.81
N GLY A 63 -16.77 -1.43 4.99
CA GLY A 63 -16.50 0.00 5.19
C GLY A 63 -15.03 0.35 5.25
N ALA A 64 -14.15 -0.65 5.19
CA ALA A 64 -12.71 -0.48 5.23
C ALA A 64 -12.00 -1.48 4.32
N LEU A 65 -10.88 -1.03 3.74
CA LEU A 65 -9.99 -1.83 2.92
C LEU A 65 -8.57 -1.73 3.45
N GLU A 66 -7.86 -2.82 3.38
CA GLU A 66 -6.42 -2.84 3.51
C GLU A 66 -5.81 -3.13 2.14
N LEU A 67 -4.70 -2.49 1.85
CA LEU A 67 -3.97 -2.65 0.60
C LEU A 67 -2.47 -2.50 0.83
N ASP A 68 -1.70 -3.32 0.11
CA ASP A 68 -0.24 -3.26 0.10
C ASP A 68 0.21 -2.38 -1.06
N ILE A 69 1.18 -1.51 -0.81
CA ILE A 69 1.83 -0.73 -1.86
C ILE A 69 3.33 -0.91 -1.85
N LEU A 70 3.91 -0.88 -3.03
CA LEU A 70 5.35 -0.77 -3.23
C LEU A 70 5.67 0.27 -4.31
N GLN A 71 6.89 0.78 -4.29
CA GLN A 71 7.34 1.78 -5.24
C GLN A 71 8.09 1.12 -6.39
N THR A 72 7.78 1.52 -7.62
CA THR A 72 8.51 1.16 -8.82
C THR A 72 9.82 1.95 -8.95
N LYS A 73 10.68 1.56 -9.89
CA LYS A 73 11.96 2.24 -10.14
C LYS A 73 11.80 3.73 -10.48
N ASP A 74 10.78 4.08 -11.23
CA ASP A 74 10.47 5.46 -11.64
C ASP A 74 9.62 6.24 -10.63
N GLY A 75 9.35 5.64 -9.43
CA GLY A 75 8.70 6.33 -8.32
C GLY A 75 7.18 6.19 -8.27
N GLU A 76 6.55 5.47 -9.19
CA GLU A 76 5.12 5.19 -9.14
C GLU A 76 4.79 4.24 -7.97
N LEU A 77 3.64 4.44 -7.34
CA LEU A 77 3.14 3.56 -6.28
C LEU A 77 2.12 2.58 -6.87
N ILE A 78 2.42 1.30 -6.76
CA ILE A 78 1.56 0.22 -7.28
C ILE A 78 1.05 -0.67 -6.15
N CYS A 79 -0.12 -1.27 -6.35
CA CYS A 79 -0.70 -2.22 -5.40
C CYS A 79 -0.12 -3.61 -5.67
N SER A 80 0.71 -4.10 -4.77
CA SER A 80 1.27 -5.45 -4.78
C SER A 80 1.80 -5.83 -3.41
N HIS A 81 1.58 -7.07 -3.02
CA HIS A 81 2.13 -7.60 -1.76
C HIS A 81 3.57 -8.08 -1.94
N ASN A 82 3.86 -8.76 -3.04
CA ASN A 82 5.16 -9.34 -3.29
C ASN A 82 6.04 -8.41 -4.13
N PHE A 83 7.34 -8.43 -3.86
CA PHE A 83 8.32 -7.70 -4.66
C PHE A 83 8.57 -8.40 -6.00
N ASP A 84 8.55 -9.74 -6.01
CA ASP A 84 8.70 -10.60 -7.18
C ASP A 84 7.36 -10.72 -7.93
N LEU A 85 7.41 -10.50 -9.23
CA LEU A 85 6.22 -10.49 -10.10
C LEU A 85 5.71 -11.91 -10.40
N GLU A 86 6.58 -12.89 -10.40
CA GLU A 86 6.27 -14.28 -10.79
C GLU A 86 5.27 -14.95 -9.86
N ARG A 87 5.17 -14.49 -8.63
CA ARG A 87 4.34 -15.14 -7.60
C ARG A 87 2.85 -14.98 -7.83
N GLU A 88 2.43 -13.84 -8.37
CA GLU A 88 1.00 -13.48 -8.50
C GLU A 88 0.62 -13.07 -9.92
N SER A 89 1.59 -12.97 -10.83
CA SER A 89 1.37 -12.43 -12.16
C SER A 89 2.10 -13.22 -13.26
N ASN A 90 1.89 -12.80 -14.50
CA ASN A 90 2.69 -13.27 -15.65
C ASN A 90 3.96 -12.43 -15.87
N GLY A 91 4.26 -11.49 -14.97
CA GLY A 91 5.48 -10.71 -15.00
C GLY A 91 6.69 -11.51 -14.51
N VAL A 92 7.89 -10.98 -14.76
CA VAL A 92 9.17 -11.57 -14.34
C VAL A 92 10.04 -10.49 -13.72
N GLY A 93 10.70 -10.84 -12.62
CA GLY A 93 11.63 -9.98 -11.89
C GLY A 93 10.97 -9.15 -10.78
N TRP A 94 11.66 -8.13 -10.36
CA TRP A 94 11.28 -7.32 -9.21
C TRP A 94 10.56 -6.04 -9.65
N ALA A 95 9.36 -5.82 -9.14
CA ALA A 95 8.56 -4.63 -9.47
C ALA A 95 9.31 -3.33 -9.20
N GLN A 96 10.03 -3.24 -8.08
CA GLN A 96 10.84 -2.07 -7.70
C GLN A 96 12.04 -1.80 -8.62
N HIS A 97 12.45 -2.77 -9.43
CA HIS A 97 13.53 -2.61 -10.42
C HIS A 97 13.02 -2.26 -11.82
N SER A 98 11.72 -2.13 -11.98
CA SER A 98 11.06 -1.86 -13.26
C SER A 98 10.32 -0.54 -13.23
N ASP A 99 10.33 0.18 -14.35
CA ASP A 99 9.50 1.36 -14.54
C ASP A 99 8.04 0.94 -14.74
N TYR A 100 7.09 1.73 -14.25
CA TYR A 100 5.66 1.42 -14.30
C TYR A 100 5.17 1.10 -15.72
N ASN A 101 5.68 1.81 -16.72
CA ASN A 101 5.31 1.54 -18.12
C ASN A 101 5.55 0.09 -18.58
N LYS A 102 6.47 -0.64 -17.94
CA LYS A 102 6.71 -2.06 -18.20
C LYS A 102 5.79 -2.97 -17.39
N LEU A 103 5.20 -2.45 -16.31
CA LEU A 103 4.38 -3.21 -15.37
C LEU A 103 2.88 -3.08 -15.65
N LYS A 104 2.43 -1.99 -16.22
CA LYS A 104 1.00 -1.62 -16.35
C LYS A 104 0.12 -2.66 -17.07
N ASP A 105 0.71 -3.45 -17.96
CA ASP A 105 0.00 -4.46 -18.76
C ASP A 105 0.16 -5.89 -18.20
N ILE A 106 0.92 -6.04 -17.11
CA ILE A 106 1.11 -7.32 -16.42
C ILE A 106 -0.22 -7.77 -15.81
N GLN A 107 -0.53 -9.06 -16.00
CA GLN A 107 -1.76 -9.67 -15.54
C GLN A 107 -1.55 -10.31 -14.15
N MET A 108 -2.21 -9.75 -13.15
CA MET A 108 -2.28 -10.29 -11.79
C MET A 108 -3.30 -11.42 -11.71
N GLY A 109 -3.06 -12.37 -10.82
CA GLY A 109 -4.00 -13.45 -10.54
C GLY A 109 -3.97 -14.59 -11.56
N VAL A 110 -2.93 -14.71 -12.37
CA VAL A 110 -2.83 -15.78 -13.40
C VAL A 110 -2.93 -17.18 -12.82
N TYR A 111 -2.54 -17.38 -11.57
CA TYR A 111 -2.61 -18.68 -10.90
C TYR A 111 -3.86 -18.85 -10.04
N THR A 112 -4.40 -17.77 -9.50
CA THR A 112 -5.55 -17.82 -8.58
C THR A 112 -6.88 -17.54 -9.28
N HIS A 113 -6.87 -16.66 -10.27
CA HIS A 113 -8.05 -16.20 -11.01
C HIS A 113 -7.81 -16.20 -12.53
N PRO A 114 -7.43 -17.33 -13.15
CA PRO A 114 -7.00 -17.37 -14.56
C PRO A 114 -8.09 -16.94 -15.56
N ARG A 115 -9.36 -16.94 -15.13
CA ARG A 115 -10.51 -16.49 -15.95
C ARG A 115 -10.88 -15.03 -15.70
N ASN A 116 -10.25 -14.37 -14.71
CA ASN A 116 -10.52 -12.98 -14.34
C ASN A 116 -9.22 -12.31 -13.84
N THR A 117 -8.19 -12.36 -14.67
CA THR A 117 -6.95 -11.63 -14.38
C THR A 117 -7.20 -10.13 -14.45
N GLN A 118 -6.42 -9.37 -13.71
CA GLN A 118 -6.50 -7.91 -13.63
C GLN A 118 -5.11 -7.31 -13.86
N THR A 119 -5.04 -6.09 -14.39
CA THR A 119 -3.76 -5.37 -14.48
C THR A 119 -3.31 -4.87 -13.11
N ILE A 120 -2.00 -4.63 -12.98
CA ILE A 120 -1.42 -3.99 -11.77
C ILE A 120 -2.06 -2.61 -11.61
N ALA A 121 -2.64 -2.37 -10.43
CA ALA A 121 -3.26 -1.10 -10.11
C ALA A 121 -2.22 -0.10 -9.55
N ARG A 122 -2.24 1.16 -10.00
CA ARG A 122 -1.57 2.25 -9.28
C ARG A 122 -2.41 2.69 -8.09
N LEU A 123 -1.74 3.14 -7.04
CA LEU A 123 -2.42 3.71 -5.88
C LEU A 123 -3.30 4.91 -6.29
N GLU A 124 -2.82 5.76 -7.19
CA GLU A 124 -3.59 6.89 -7.70
C GLU A 124 -4.92 6.45 -8.33
N ASP A 125 -4.88 5.41 -9.17
CA ASP A 125 -6.08 4.88 -9.82
C ASP A 125 -7.05 4.30 -8.78
N VAL A 126 -6.53 3.57 -7.78
CA VAL A 126 -7.32 3.06 -6.66
C VAL A 126 -8.00 4.19 -5.89
N LEU A 127 -7.25 5.26 -5.54
CA LEU A 127 -7.79 6.40 -4.79
C LEU A 127 -8.85 7.19 -5.58
N ASN A 128 -8.79 7.17 -6.91
CA ASN A 128 -9.79 7.80 -7.77
C ASN A 128 -11.07 6.95 -7.90
N GLU A 129 -10.94 5.62 -7.84
CA GLU A 129 -12.04 4.68 -8.04
C GLU A 129 -12.81 4.34 -6.76
N ILE A 130 -12.17 4.49 -5.59
CA ILE A 130 -12.76 4.15 -4.30
C ILE A 130 -13.53 5.34 -3.71
N PRO A 131 -14.77 5.13 -3.20
CA PRO A 131 -15.54 6.18 -2.55
C PRO A 131 -14.82 6.78 -1.33
N LYS A 132 -14.90 8.10 -1.16
CA LYS A 132 -14.21 8.87 -0.11
C LYS A 132 -14.57 8.50 1.34
N ASN A 133 -15.66 7.80 1.54
CA ASN A 133 -16.13 7.35 2.86
C ASN A 133 -15.58 5.98 3.27
N ILE A 134 -14.84 5.29 2.41
CA ILE A 134 -14.17 4.03 2.74
C ILE A 134 -12.88 4.33 3.52
N PHE A 135 -12.70 3.66 4.64
CA PHE A 135 -11.46 3.73 5.39
C PHE A 135 -10.38 2.89 4.69
N LEU A 136 -9.20 3.48 4.50
CA LEU A 136 -8.05 2.79 3.89
C LEU A 136 -6.94 2.59 4.91
N ASN A 137 -6.48 1.36 5.04
CA ASN A 137 -5.23 1.00 5.69
C ASN A 137 -4.21 0.65 4.61
N ILE A 138 -3.20 1.48 4.44
CA ILE A 138 -2.19 1.30 3.40
C ILE A 138 -0.91 0.78 4.05
N GLU A 139 -0.53 -0.46 3.74
CA GLU A 139 0.75 -1.03 4.13
C GLU A 139 1.82 -0.67 3.11
N ILE A 140 2.87 0.02 3.55
CA ILE A 140 4.00 0.38 2.69
C ILE A 140 5.03 -0.74 2.75
N LYS A 141 5.21 -1.45 1.64
CA LYS A 141 6.24 -2.48 1.51
C LYS A 141 7.56 -1.83 1.14
N THR A 142 8.55 -1.97 2.01
CA THR A 142 9.92 -1.53 1.73
C THR A 142 10.85 -2.74 1.78
N HIS A 143 11.70 -2.86 0.78
CA HIS A 143 12.87 -3.71 0.92
C HIS A 143 13.81 -3.04 1.92
N SER A 144 14.60 -3.82 2.66
CA SER A 144 15.48 -3.36 3.75
C SER A 144 16.09 -1.97 3.49
N LEU A 145 16.08 -1.10 4.53
CA LEU A 145 16.75 0.21 4.53
C LEU A 145 18.26 0.16 4.20
N PHE A 146 18.83 -1.03 4.08
CA PHE A 146 20.25 -1.27 3.80
C PHE A 146 20.53 -1.75 2.38
N ASP A 147 19.51 -1.89 1.53
CA ASP A 147 19.68 -2.28 0.12
C ASP A 147 19.78 -1.03 -0.77
N LEU A 148 20.62 -0.10 -0.35
CA LEU A 148 21.05 1.07 -1.12
C LEU A 148 22.35 0.74 -1.89
N SER A 149 22.40 -0.36 -2.62
CA SER A 149 23.52 -0.68 -3.50
C SER A 149 23.12 -0.60 -4.96
#